data_6b564618c6f3d9fc16e20826484e0493
#
_entry.id   6b564618c6f3d9fc16e20826484e0493
#
_cell.length_a   1.000
_cell.length_b   1.000
_cell.length_c   1.000
_cell.angle_alpha   90.00
_cell.angle_beta   90.00
_cell.angle_gamma   90.00
#
_symmetry.space_group_name_H-M   'P 1'
#
loop_
_entity.id
_entity.type
_entity.pdbx_description
1 polymer ?
#
loop_
_entity_poly.entity_id
_entity_poly.type
_entity_poly.pdbx_seq_one_letter_code
_entity_poly.pdbx_strand_id
1 'polypeptide(L)'
;REFSDVPIIMLTARSEDADKLMGFACGADDYVTKPFNILELKARIKALLRRAGGPSRAGRSPALLTVGDLSLDTEQRVALRDGRTIDLTAKEYDLIELLMKNPRRVYSRESLMNLVWGYSYAGDYRTVDVHIRRLREKLEKKPAEPEYIMTKWGVGYYFAGENQPTV
;
A
#
# COMPACT_ATOMS: atom_id res chain seq x y z
N ARG A 1 9.55 -5.17 11.66
CA ARG A 1 8.91 -3.85 11.51
C ARG A 1 8.94 -3.00 12.79
N GLU A 2 9.23 -3.55 13.93
CA GLU A 2 9.32 -2.77 15.18
C GLU A 2 10.44 -1.69 15.17
N PHE A 3 11.44 -1.84 14.30
CA PHE A 3 12.65 -0.99 14.34
C PHE A 3 12.99 -0.27 13.03
N SER A 4 12.23 -0.50 11.91
CA SER A 4 12.61 0.08 10.62
C SER A 4 11.49 0.03 9.57
N ASP A 5 11.32 1.15 8.85
CA ASP A 5 10.42 1.31 7.70
C ASP A 5 11.09 1.01 6.36
N VAL A 6 12.33 0.50 6.40
CA VAL A 6 13.06 0.13 5.18
C VAL A 6 12.26 -0.89 4.37
N PRO A 7 12.07 -0.68 3.05
CA PRO A 7 11.42 -1.64 2.18
C PRO A 7 12.12 -3.00 2.21
N ILE A 8 11.34 -4.07 2.33
CA ILE A 8 11.82 -5.44 2.43
C ILE A 8 11.37 -6.24 1.21
N ILE A 9 12.34 -6.81 0.49
CA ILE A 9 12.08 -7.80 -0.57
C ILE A 9 12.52 -9.17 -0.05
N MET A 10 11.60 -10.13 -0.05
CA MET A 10 11.93 -11.52 0.29
C MET A 10 12.36 -12.29 -0.93
N LEU A 11 13.51 -12.98 -0.84
CA LEU A 11 13.98 -13.92 -1.85
C LEU A 11 13.67 -15.35 -1.38
N THR A 12 12.73 -16.02 -2.03
CA THR A 12 12.26 -17.35 -1.61
C THR A 12 12.51 -18.41 -2.69
N ALA A 13 12.85 -19.63 -2.26
CA ALA A 13 12.90 -20.80 -3.14
C ALA A 13 11.51 -21.46 -3.31
N ARG A 14 10.54 -21.09 -2.47
CA ARG A 14 9.20 -21.68 -2.46
C ARG A 14 8.26 -20.90 -3.35
N SER A 15 7.59 -21.61 -4.25
CA SER A 15 6.62 -21.06 -5.20
C SER A 15 5.17 -21.22 -4.73
N GLU A 16 4.94 -21.91 -3.62
CA GLU A 16 3.58 -22.16 -3.11
C GLU A 16 2.93 -20.87 -2.59
N ASP A 17 1.67 -20.65 -2.94
CA ASP A 17 0.94 -19.43 -2.63
C ASP A 17 0.80 -19.19 -1.11
N ALA A 18 0.74 -20.26 -0.31
CA ALA A 18 0.69 -20.18 1.14
C ALA A 18 1.96 -19.55 1.75
N ASP A 19 3.14 -19.90 1.21
CA ASP A 19 4.42 -19.35 1.69
C ASP A 19 4.61 -17.89 1.31
N LYS A 20 4.08 -17.48 0.16
CA LYS A 20 4.06 -16.07 -0.29
C LYS A 20 3.17 -15.22 0.60
N LEU A 21 1.96 -15.73 0.92
CA LEU A 21 1.03 -15.09 1.84
C LEU A 21 1.64 -14.92 3.23
N MET A 22 2.40 -15.91 3.70
CA MET A 22 3.11 -15.86 4.99
C MET A 22 4.25 -14.84 4.98
N GLY A 23 4.99 -14.72 3.87
CA GLY A 23 6.02 -13.68 3.69
C GLY A 23 5.45 -12.27 3.76
N PHE A 24 4.32 -12.01 3.12
CA PHE A 24 3.60 -10.75 3.27
C PHE A 24 3.02 -10.59 4.68
N ALA A 25 2.59 -11.67 5.34
CA ALA A 25 2.19 -11.65 6.74
C ALA A 25 3.30 -11.18 7.68
N CYS A 26 4.57 -11.32 7.34
CA CYS A 26 5.72 -10.82 8.10
C CYS A 26 6.14 -9.38 7.78
N GLY A 27 5.37 -8.63 6.95
CA GLY A 27 5.67 -7.22 6.65
C GLY A 27 6.58 -7.00 5.43
N ALA A 28 6.79 -7.99 4.56
CA ALA A 28 7.51 -7.77 3.31
C ALA A 28 6.71 -6.89 2.34
N ASP A 29 7.40 -6.03 1.60
CA ASP A 29 6.80 -5.14 0.59
C ASP A 29 6.72 -5.82 -0.78
N ASP A 30 7.63 -6.76 -1.05
CA ASP A 30 7.67 -7.53 -2.28
C ASP A 30 8.35 -8.88 -2.05
N TYR A 31 8.20 -9.84 -2.97
CA TYR A 31 8.93 -11.09 -2.96
C TYR A 31 9.39 -11.46 -4.38
N VAL A 32 10.48 -12.23 -4.46
CA VAL A 32 11.02 -12.76 -5.72
C VAL A 32 11.35 -14.22 -5.52
N THR A 33 10.82 -15.09 -6.37
CA THR A 33 11.09 -16.53 -6.32
C THR A 33 12.41 -16.87 -7.00
N LYS A 34 13.16 -17.80 -6.42
CA LYS A 34 14.35 -18.38 -7.03
C LYS A 34 13.94 -19.48 -8.02
N PRO A 35 14.61 -19.57 -9.20
CA PRO A 35 15.64 -18.69 -9.73
C PRO A 35 15.09 -17.34 -10.22
N PHE A 36 15.78 -16.23 -9.97
CA PHE A 36 15.35 -14.89 -10.36
C PHE A 36 16.34 -14.23 -11.33
N ASN A 37 15.83 -13.30 -12.13
CA ASN A 37 16.66 -12.47 -13.00
C ASN A 37 17.17 -11.27 -12.19
N ILE A 38 18.51 -11.05 -12.21
CA ILE A 38 19.15 -9.94 -11.50
C ILE A 38 18.64 -8.58 -11.99
N LEU A 39 18.32 -8.45 -13.28
CA LEU A 39 17.78 -7.20 -13.84
C LEU A 39 16.37 -6.92 -13.28
N GLU A 40 15.55 -7.96 -13.15
CA GLU A 40 14.23 -7.87 -12.54
C GLU A 40 14.34 -7.44 -11.06
N LEU A 41 15.21 -8.09 -10.28
CA LEU A 41 15.45 -7.74 -8.88
C LEU A 41 15.92 -6.30 -8.74
N LYS A 42 16.88 -5.84 -9.58
CA LYS A 42 17.33 -4.45 -9.59
C LYS A 42 16.20 -3.47 -9.92
N ALA A 43 15.33 -3.81 -10.87
CA ALA A 43 14.19 -2.97 -11.23
C ALA A 43 13.20 -2.83 -10.06
N ARG A 44 12.92 -3.93 -9.34
CA ARG A 44 12.07 -3.94 -8.13
C ARG A 44 12.67 -3.12 -6.99
N ILE A 45 13.97 -3.28 -6.71
CA ILE A 45 14.69 -2.47 -5.71
C ILE A 45 14.59 -0.98 -6.07
N LYS A 46 14.90 -0.61 -7.32
CA LYS A 46 14.79 0.78 -7.77
C LYS A 46 13.39 1.34 -7.62
N ALA A 47 12.36 0.55 -7.94
CA ALA A 47 10.97 0.97 -7.81
C ALA A 47 10.58 1.21 -6.34
N LEU A 48 11.01 0.33 -5.42
CA LEU A 48 10.78 0.48 -4.00
C LEU A 48 11.52 1.69 -3.41
N LEU A 49 12.81 1.85 -3.72
CA LEU A 49 13.62 2.98 -3.23
C LEU A 49 13.13 4.33 -3.77
N ARG A 50 12.69 4.40 -5.04
CA ARG A 50 12.10 5.61 -5.60
C ARG A 50 10.85 6.05 -4.84
N ARG A 51 10.07 5.10 -4.34
CA ARG A 51 8.85 5.35 -3.57
C ARG A 51 9.17 5.69 -2.11
N ALA A 52 10.19 5.06 -1.53
CA ALA A 52 10.66 5.34 -0.17
C ALA A 52 11.48 6.64 -0.05
N GLY A 53 12.07 7.12 -1.14
CA GLY A 53 12.95 8.28 -1.20
C GLY A 53 12.53 9.31 -2.25
N GLY A 54 11.23 9.63 -2.36
CA GLY A 54 10.76 10.66 -3.29
C GLY A 54 11.41 12.02 -3.02
N PRO A 55 11.89 12.75 -4.05
CA PRO A 55 12.51 14.05 -3.84
C PRO A 55 11.50 15.02 -3.24
N SER A 56 11.86 15.64 -2.13
CA SER A 56 11.22 16.86 -1.63
C SER A 56 11.08 17.86 -2.78
N ARG A 57 9.90 18.00 -3.33
CA ARG A 57 9.59 19.16 -4.16
C ARG A 57 9.30 20.31 -3.23
N ALA A 58 10.33 21.05 -2.92
CA ALA A 58 10.20 22.35 -2.29
C ALA A 58 9.27 23.23 -3.13
N GLY A 59 8.13 23.63 -2.54
CA GLY A 59 7.25 24.63 -3.14
C GLY A 59 5.77 24.30 -3.33
N ARG A 60 5.27 23.16 -2.82
CA ARG A 60 3.82 22.92 -2.71
C ARG A 60 3.43 22.79 -1.23
N SER A 61 2.37 23.48 -0.85
CA SER A 61 1.71 23.22 0.45
C SER A 61 1.54 21.73 0.64
N PRO A 62 1.78 21.17 1.84
CA PRO A 62 1.62 19.75 2.09
C PRO A 62 0.22 19.37 1.64
N ALA A 63 0.16 18.45 0.67
CA ALA A 63 -1.13 17.97 0.20
C ALA A 63 -1.66 16.99 1.24
N LEU A 64 -2.28 17.55 2.28
CA LEU A 64 -2.93 16.78 3.33
C LEU A 64 -4.28 16.29 2.79
N LEU A 65 -4.40 15.00 2.56
CA LEU A 65 -5.67 14.37 2.24
C LEU A 65 -6.37 14.01 3.56
N THR A 66 -7.51 14.62 3.84
CA THR A 66 -8.23 14.38 5.10
C THR A 66 -9.64 13.89 4.82
N VAL A 67 -10.03 12.81 5.48
CA VAL A 67 -11.38 12.27 5.47
C VAL A 67 -11.74 11.78 6.88
N GLY A 68 -12.70 12.44 7.51
CA GLY A 68 -13.06 12.14 8.88
C GLY A 68 -11.88 12.33 9.85
N ASP A 69 -11.54 11.29 10.58
CA ASP A 69 -10.41 11.25 11.52
C ASP A 69 -9.09 10.79 10.89
N LEU A 70 -9.12 10.40 9.60
CA LEU A 70 -7.96 9.92 8.84
C LEU A 70 -7.36 11.05 8.00
N SER A 71 -6.05 11.24 8.11
CA SER A 71 -5.28 12.19 7.31
C SER A 71 -4.05 11.53 6.71
N LEU A 72 -3.69 11.92 5.49
CA LEU A 72 -2.51 11.47 4.79
C LEU A 72 -1.66 12.67 4.40
N ASP A 73 -0.45 12.76 4.95
CA ASP A 73 0.57 13.69 4.48
C ASP A 73 1.31 13.05 3.31
N THR A 74 1.07 13.58 2.10
CA THR A 74 1.64 13.00 0.88
C THR A 74 3.08 13.40 0.64
N GLU A 75 3.60 14.43 1.33
CA GLU A 75 5.01 14.80 1.25
C GLU A 75 5.86 13.95 2.19
N GLN A 76 5.44 13.86 3.45
CA GLN A 76 6.16 13.06 4.44
C GLN A 76 5.83 11.55 4.34
N ARG A 77 4.81 11.19 3.55
CA ARG A 77 4.31 9.82 3.43
C ARG A 77 3.87 9.23 4.78
N VAL A 78 3.20 10.04 5.57
CA VAL A 78 2.71 9.70 6.90
C VAL A 78 1.19 9.62 6.90
N ALA A 79 0.64 8.58 7.50
CA ALA A 79 -0.78 8.48 7.80
C ALA A 79 -1.02 8.83 9.27
N LEU A 80 -2.07 9.59 9.53
CA LEU A 80 -2.48 9.97 10.88
C LEU A 80 -3.96 9.64 11.07
N ARG A 81 -4.29 9.26 12.30
CA ARG A 81 -5.67 9.13 12.74
C ARG A 81 -5.85 9.81 14.09
N ASP A 82 -6.83 10.70 14.19
CA ASP A 82 -6.99 11.56 15.36
C ASP A 82 -5.67 12.27 15.77
N GLY A 83 -4.86 12.69 14.78
CA GLY A 83 -3.56 13.32 14.98
C GLY A 83 -2.43 12.38 15.43
N ARG A 84 -2.68 11.07 15.54
CA ARG A 84 -1.67 10.07 15.89
C ARG A 84 -1.16 9.37 14.65
N THR A 85 0.15 9.26 14.52
CA THR A 85 0.80 8.55 13.42
C THR A 85 0.40 7.07 13.40
N ILE A 86 0.10 6.57 12.21
CA ILE A 86 -0.15 5.17 11.93
C ILE A 86 1.06 4.61 11.19
N ASP A 87 1.64 3.54 11.72
CA ASP A 87 2.76 2.87 11.08
C ASP A 87 2.29 2.01 9.89
N LEU A 88 2.57 2.50 8.68
CA LEU A 88 2.26 1.83 7.42
C LEU A 88 3.53 1.40 6.71
N THR A 89 3.52 0.20 6.15
CA THR A 89 4.57 -0.20 5.20
C THR A 89 4.47 0.62 3.91
N ALA A 90 5.56 0.66 3.12
CA ALA A 90 5.59 1.42 1.87
C ALA A 90 4.42 1.06 0.92
N LYS A 91 4.07 -0.24 0.85
CA LYS A 91 2.97 -0.71 -0.01
C LYS A 91 1.58 -0.41 0.55
N GLU A 92 1.43 -0.48 1.86
CA GLU A 92 0.20 -0.06 2.53
C GLU A 92 -0.04 1.44 2.33
N TYR A 93 1.03 2.24 2.44
CA TYR A 93 0.95 3.67 2.16
C TYR A 93 0.59 3.95 0.69
N ASP A 94 1.28 3.32 -0.27
CA ASP A 94 0.98 3.47 -1.71
C ASP A 94 -0.48 3.11 -2.04
N LEU A 95 -1.02 2.05 -1.41
CA LEU A 95 -2.41 1.64 -1.59
C LEU A 95 -3.39 2.68 -1.07
N ILE A 96 -3.22 3.12 0.18
CA ILE A 96 -4.18 4.08 0.77
C ILE A 96 -4.10 5.43 0.07
N GLU A 97 -2.90 5.88 -0.32
CA GLU A 97 -2.71 7.11 -1.07
C GLU A 97 -3.44 7.07 -2.43
N LEU A 98 -3.29 5.97 -3.17
CA LEU A 98 -3.98 5.77 -4.45
C LEU A 98 -5.50 5.81 -4.28
N LEU A 99 -6.01 5.12 -3.28
CA LEU A 99 -7.44 5.03 -3.00
C LEU A 99 -8.00 6.37 -2.53
N MET A 100 -7.33 7.07 -1.61
CA MET A 100 -7.76 8.38 -1.09
C MET A 100 -7.68 9.50 -2.14
N LYS A 101 -6.71 9.45 -3.07
CA LYS A 101 -6.63 10.40 -4.19
C LYS A 101 -7.77 10.21 -5.21
N ASN A 102 -8.43 9.07 -5.19
CA ASN A 102 -9.51 8.74 -6.13
C ASN A 102 -10.73 8.17 -5.37
N PRO A 103 -11.38 8.96 -4.52
CA PRO A 103 -12.49 8.49 -3.72
C PRO A 103 -13.64 7.99 -4.61
N ARG A 104 -14.35 6.97 -4.12
CA ARG A 104 -15.45 6.28 -4.81
C ARG A 104 -15.09 5.55 -6.10
N ARG A 105 -13.84 5.66 -6.58
CA ARG A 105 -13.37 4.90 -7.73
C ARG A 105 -13.07 3.46 -7.33
N VAL A 106 -13.75 2.52 -7.96
CA VAL A 106 -13.51 1.08 -7.75
C VAL A 106 -12.33 0.64 -8.59
N TYR A 107 -11.37 -0.01 -7.94
CA TYR A 107 -10.21 -0.62 -8.57
C TYR A 107 -10.29 -2.13 -8.47
N SER A 108 -10.06 -2.84 -9.59
CA SER A 108 -9.88 -4.28 -9.56
C SER A 108 -8.56 -4.65 -8.84
N ARG A 109 -8.48 -5.89 -8.36
CA ARG A 109 -7.23 -6.42 -7.77
C ARG A 109 -6.06 -6.31 -8.73
N GLU A 110 -6.30 -6.64 -9.99
CA GLU A 110 -5.31 -6.51 -11.06
C GLU A 110 -4.86 -5.05 -11.25
N SER A 111 -5.80 -4.10 -11.29
CA SER A 111 -5.48 -2.68 -11.41
C SER A 111 -4.65 -2.19 -10.22
N LEU A 112 -5.01 -2.57 -9.00
CA LEU A 112 -4.25 -2.21 -7.80
C LEU A 112 -2.86 -2.83 -7.83
N MET A 113 -2.73 -4.09 -8.25
CA MET A 113 -1.43 -4.75 -8.39
C MET A 113 -0.55 -4.00 -9.37
N ASN A 114 -1.06 -3.68 -10.56
CA ASN A 114 -0.31 -2.98 -11.60
C ASN A 114 0.10 -1.57 -11.18
N LEU A 115 -0.79 -0.82 -10.54
CA LEU A 115 -0.54 0.57 -10.13
C LEU A 115 0.41 0.67 -8.94
N VAL A 116 0.35 -0.25 -7.99
CA VAL A 116 1.13 -0.20 -6.74
C VAL A 116 2.41 -1.02 -6.82
N TRP A 117 2.39 -2.18 -7.47
CA TRP A 117 3.57 -3.06 -7.61
C TRP A 117 4.26 -2.94 -8.96
N GLY A 118 3.55 -2.49 -10.00
CA GLY A 118 4.04 -2.29 -11.37
C GLY A 118 3.60 -3.40 -12.33
N TYR A 119 3.53 -3.07 -13.62
CA TYR A 119 3.03 -3.97 -14.68
C TYR A 119 3.88 -5.23 -14.90
N SER A 120 5.13 -5.25 -14.47
CA SER A 120 6.02 -6.42 -14.57
C SER A 120 5.90 -7.38 -13.39
N TYR A 121 4.98 -7.11 -12.47
CA TYR A 121 4.80 -7.95 -11.29
C TYR A 121 4.04 -9.23 -11.65
N ALA A 122 4.74 -10.37 -11.60
CA ALA A 122 4.17 -11.70 -11.87
C ALA A 122 3.57 -12.36 -10.62
N GLY A 123 3.11 -11.56 -9.64
CA GLY A 123 2.57 -12.05 -8.38
C GLY A 123 1.07 -12.34 -8.42
N ASP A 124 0.60 -13.05 -7.39
CA ASP A 124 -0.82 -13.33 -7.20
C ASP A 124 -1.57 -12.07 -6.75
N TYR A 125 -2.72 -11.79 -7.34
CA TYR A 125 -3.63 -10.71 -6.96
C TYR A 125 -4.14 -10.80 -5.50
N ARG A 126 -4.06 -11.96 -4.86
CA ARG A 126 -4.32 -12.17 -3.42
C ARG A 126 -3.38 -11.35 -2.54
N THR A 127 -2.22 -10.97 -3.04
CA THR A 127 -1.31 -10.03 -2.37
C THR A 127 -2.02 -8.73 -2.02
N VAL A 128 -2.86 -8.22 -2.92
CA VAL A 128 -3.67 -7.02 -2.66
C VAL A 128 -4.60 -7.23 -1.48
N ASP A 129 -5.28 -8.38 -1.42
CA ASP A 129 -6.24 -8.68 -0.35
C ASP A 129 -5.55 -8.70 1.04
N VAL A 130 -4.33 -9.23 1.11
CA VAL A 130 -3.52 -9.24 2.35
C VAL A 130 -3.18 -7.82 2.80
N HIS A 131 -2.75 -6.95 1.88
CA HIS A 131 -2.42 -5.56 2.21
C HIS A 131 -3.66 -4.74 2.56
N ILE A 132 -4.78 -4.96 1.88
CA ILE A 132 -6.07 -4.34 2.23
C ILE A 132 -6.52 -4.77 3.64
N ARG A 133 -6.42 -6.07 3.96
CA ARG A 133 -6.75 -6.56 5.31
C ARG A 133 -5.92 -5.85 6.38
N ARG A 134 -4.61 -5.74 6.19
CA ARG A 134 -3.71 -5.06 7.13
C ARG A 134 -3.99 -3.56 7.24
N LEU A 135 -4.26 -2.91 6.12
CA LEU A 135 -4.68 -1.52 6.13
C LEU A 135 -5.93 -1.35 6.98
N ARG A 136 -6.93 -2.22 6.82
CA ARG A 136 -8.13 -2.18 7.67
C ARG A 136 -7.80 -2.38 9.14
N GLU A 137 -6.94 -3.34 9.47
CA GLU A 137 -6.49 -3.59 10.85
C GLU A 137 -5.82 -2.36 11.48
N LYS A 138 -5.17 -1.51 10.69
CA LYS A 138 -4.48 -0.29 11.13
C LYS A 138 -5.36 0.98 11.06
N LEU A 139 -6.21 1.08 10.06
CA LEU A 139 -6.96 2.31 9.74
C LEU A 139 -8.41 2.30 10.23
N GLU A 140 -9.05 1.14 10.32
CA GLU A 140 -10.47 1.05 10.65
C GLU A 140 -10.69 0.87 12.16
N LYS A 141 -11.77 1.43 12.69
CA LYS A 141 -12.20 1.16 14.09
C LYS A 141 -12.60 -0.30 14.27
N LYS A 142 -13.28 -0.82 13.25
CA LYS A 142 -13.73 -2.19 13.17
C LYS A 142 -13.32 -2.76 11.80
N PRO A 143 -12.22 -3.51 11.68
CA PRO A 143 -11.75 -4.04 10.39
C PRO A 143 -12.76 -4.91 9.63
N ALA A 144 -13.67 -5.57 10.35
CA ALA A 144 -14.73 -6.40 9.77
C ALA A 144 -15.90 -5.57 9.20
N GLU A 145 -16.06 -4.34 9.69
CA GLU A 145 -17.09 -3.36 9.27
C GLU A 145 -16.40 -2.07 8.83
N PRO A 146 -15.65 -2.08 7.71
CA PRO A 146 -14.82 -0.95 7.32
C PRO A 146 -15.65 0.27 6.93
N GLU A 147 -15.17 1.46 7.34
CA GLU A 147 -15.77 2.76 7.01
C GLU A 147 -15.03 3.44 5.85
N TYR A 148 -13.72 3.20 5.68
CA TYR A 148 -12.87 3.84 4.70
C TYR A 148 -12.61 2.98 3.48
N ILE A 149 -12.08 1.77 3.66
CA ILE A 149 -11.69 0.88 2.56
C ILE A 149 -12.79 -0.15 2.33
N MET A 150 -13.61 0.10 1.34
CA MET A 150 -14.79 -0.73 1.03
C MET A 150 -14.47 -1.82 0.01
N THR A 151 -15.20 -2.93 0.10
CA THR A 151 -15.17 -4.00 -0.91
C THR A 151 -16.34 -3.84 -1.88
N LYS A 152 -16.05 -3.82 -3.17
CA LYS A 152 -17.05 -4.06 -4.22
C LYS A 152 -16.98 -5.53 -4.60
N TRP A 153 -17.92 -6.33 -4.11
CA TRP A 153 -17.95 -7.78 -4.31
C TRP A 153 -17.84 -8.15 -5.79
N GLY A 154 -17.02 -9.13 -6.11
CA GLY A 154 -16.75 -9.57 -7.48
C GLY A 154 -15.86 -8.63 -8.30
N VAL A 155 -15.54 -7.42 -7.83
CA VAL A 155 -14.75 -6.42 -8.57
C VAL A 155 -13.43 -6.10 -7.87
N GLY A 156 -13.46 -5.52 -6.65
CA GLY A 156 -12.25 -5.08 -5.98
C GLY A 156 -12.52 -4.14 -4.81
N TYR A 157 -11.77 -3.04 -4.72
CA TYR A 157 -11.77 -2.14 -3.58
C TYR A 157 -11.89 -0.67 -3.98
N TYR A 158 -12.40 0.16 -3.06
CA TYR A 158 -12.52 1.60 -3.23
C TYR A 158 -12.48 2.31 -1.87
N PHE A 159 -12.22 3.61 -1.89
CA PHE A 159 -12.30 4.47 -0.72
C PHE A 159 -13.69 5.12 -0.65
N ALA A 160 -14.37 5.00 0.49
CA ALA A 160 -15.76 5.44 0.62
C ALA A 160 -15.92 6.95 0.86
N GLY A 161 -14.92 7.60 1.48
CA GLY A 161 -14.98 9.00 1.87
C GLY A 161 -14.74 9.99 0.73
N GLU A 162 -15.04 11.26 1.01
CA GLU A 162 -14.64 12.40 0.17
C GLU A 162 -13.54 13.18 0.88
N ASN A 163 -12.51 13.58 0.13
CA ASN A 163 -11.48 14.47 0.65
C ASN A 163 -12.12 15.83 0.95
N GLN A 164 -11.97 16.31 2.18
CA GLN A 164 -12.29 17.68 2.50
C GLN A 164 -11.10 18.56 2.06
N PRO A 165 -11.32 19.58 1.20
CA PRO A 165 -10.26 20.52 0.92
C PRO A 165 -9.89 21.23 2.22
N THR A 166 -8.62 21.21 2.57
CA THR A 166 -8.11 22.01 3.69
C THR A 166 -8.24 23.47 3.29
N VAL A 167 -9.05 24.22 4.03
CA VAL A 167 -9.24 25.69 3.89
C VAL A 167 -8.02 26.40 4.46
#